data_fed1a70b058ce0d13bb0398371994e80
#
_entry.id   fed1a70b058ce0d13bb0398371994e80
#
_cell.length_a   1.000
_cell.length_b   1.000
_cell.length_c   1.000
_cell.angle_alpha   90.00
_cell.angle_beta   90.00
_cell.angle_gamma   90.00
#
_symmetry.space_group_name_H-M   'P 1'
#
loop_
_entity.id
_entity.type
_entity.pdbx_description
1 polymer ?
#
loop_
_entity_poly.entity_id
_entity_poly.type
_entity_poly.pdbx_seq_one_letter_code
_entity_poly.pdbx_strand_id
1 'polypeptide(L)'
;MTRVAAIDCGTNSIRLLISDEGKDIARRMEIVRLGEGVDRTGRLEKAAIERTRQALLGYAAEIAELGIRRVRMVATSASRDASNADDFRAMVRSVLGVEPEVISGDEEAALSFHGAVQGIPGDEQKLVVDIGGGSTEFITGVSEVAAAISVDIGCVRMTERHLHTDPPTAGEIAAAERDITAAVDRALAAVPGREATTLVGLAGSVTTVAALALGLDEYDASLIHHARISYDEVARVTGELLSKTVAERTALPVMHPGRADVIGAGALILRTIMTRAEQDHVVASEHDILDGIAMGLSRS
;
A
#
# COMPACT_ATOMS: atom_id res chain seq x y z
N MET A 1 -2.82 -28.47 -10.98
CA MET A 1 -2.48 -27.07 -11.30
C MET A 1 -3.40 -26.20 -10.45
N THR A 2 -2.83 -25.52 -9.46
CA THR A 2 -3.62 -24.71 -8.48
C THR A 2 -3.46 -23.23 -8.80
N ARG A 3 -3.97 -22.83 -10.00
CA ARG A 3 -4.00 -21.41 -10.34
C ARG A 3 -4.99 -20.70 -9.44
N VAL A 4 -4.54 -19.58 -8.88
CA VAL A 4 -5.33 -18.72 -8.00
C VAL A 4 -5.27 -17.28 -8.50
N ALA A 5 -6.32 -16.51 -8.21
CA ALA A 5 -6.37 -15.08 -8.45
C ALA A 5 -6.64 -14.35 -7.12
N ALA A 6 -5.70 -13.54 -6.72
CA ALA A 6 -5.81 -12.64 -5.57
C ALA A 6 -6.10 -11.24 -6.07
N ILE A 7 -7.11 -10.58 -5.50
CA ILE A 7 -7.44 -9.18 -5.80
C ILE A 7 -7.42 -8.40 -4.49
N ASP A 8 -6.72 -7.28 -4.50
CA ASP A 8 -6.71 -6.30 -3.42
C ASP A 8 -7.28 -4.97 -3.92
N CYS A 9 -8.28 -4.44 -3.23
CA CYS A 9 -8.87 -3.15 -3.52
C CYS A 9 -8.64 -2.19 -2.36
N GLY A 10 -7.57 -1.41 -2.47
CA GLY A 10 -7.20 -0.39 -1.51
C GLY A 10 -7.86 0.96 -1.75
N THR A 11 -7.44 1.95 -0.99
CA THR A 11 -7.92 3.34 -1.09
C THR A 11 -7.55 4.00 -2.41
N ASN A 12 -6.35 3.76 -2.93
CA ASN A 12 -5.85 4.41 -4.15
C ASN A 12 -5.91 3.50 -5.39
N SER A 13 -5.60 2.23 -5.24
CA SER A 13 -5.45 1.29 -6.35
C SER A 13 -6.24 0.00 -6.15
N ILE A 14 -6.57 -0.66 -7.26
CA ILE A 14 -6.99 -2.06 -7.30
C ILE A 14 -5.90 -2.87 -7.98
N ARG A 15 -5.63 -4.06 -7.46
CA ARG A 15 -4.52 -4.91 -7.91
C ARG A 15 -4.97 -6.34 -8.10
N LEU A 16 -4.37 -7.03 -9.07
CA LEU A 16 -4.57 -8.45 -9.36
C LEU A 16 -3.24 -9.18 -9.36
N LEU A 17 -3.17 -10.30 -8.69
CA LEU A 17 -2.11 -11.29 -8.81
C LEU A 17 -2.71 -12.62 -9.25
N ILE A 18 -2.25 -13.13 -10.39
CA ILE A 18 -2.52 -14.51 -10.82
C ILE A 18 -1.26 -15.32 -10.59
N SER A 19 -1.38 -16.37 -9.79
CA SER A 19 -0.25 -17.24 -9.45
C SER A 19 -0.56 -18.70 -9.77
N ASP A 20 0.44 -19.44 -10.23
CA ASP A 20 0.42 -20.90 -10.42
C ASP A 20 1.55 -21.54 -9.61
N GLU A 21 1.19 -22.31 -8.59
CA GLU A 21 2.15 -22.99 -7.69
C GLU A 21 3.19 -22.02 -7.10
N GLY A 22 2.76 -20.80 -6.73
CA GLY A 22 3.62 -19.78 -6.12
C GLY A 22 4.45 -18.96 -7.12
N LYS A 23 4.24 -19.14 -8.43
CA LYS A 23 4.88 -18.32 -9.47
C LYS A 23 3.89 -17.34 -10.06
N ASP A 24 4.28 -16.09 -10.14
CA ASP A 24 3.48 -15.05 -10.77
C ASP A 24 3.30 -15.33 -12.26
N ILE A 25 2.04 -15.44 -12.71
CA ILE A 25 1.68 -15.46 -14.12
C ILE A 25 1.36 -14.06 -14.61
N ALA A 26 0.63 -13.30 -13.79
CA ALA A 26 0.27 -11.93 -14.10
C ALA A 26 0.16 -11.11 -12.81
N ARG A 27 0.69 -9.90 -12.83
CA ARG A 27 0.50 -8.89 -11.79
C ARG A 27 0.02 -7.60 -12.47
N ARG A 28 -1.11 -7.07 -12.00
CA ARG A 28 -1.76 -5.86 -12.57
C ARG A 28 -2.03 -4.86 -11.45
N MET A 29 -2.01 -3.59 -11.80
CA MET A 29 -2.35 -2.50 -10.90
C MET A 29 -3.02 -1.38 -11.69
N GLU A 30 -4.13 -0.87 -11.18
CA GLU A 30 -4.81 0.31 -11.71
C GLU A 30 -5.14 1.29 -10.60
N ILE A 31 -4.95 2.57 -10.86
CA ILE A 31 -5.30 3.65 -9.94
C ILE A 31 -6.77 3.99 -10.14
N VAL A 32 -7.60 3.60 -9.19
CA VAL A 32 -9.06 3.79 -9.20
C VAL A 32 -9.54 4.84 -8.22
N ARG A 33 -8.70 5.19 -7.22
CA ARG A 33 -9.01 6.20 -6.18
C ARG A 33 -10.35 5.93 -5.51
N LEU A 34 -10.58 4.67 -5.09
CA LEU A 34 -11.83 4.27 -4.45
C LEU A 34 -12.10 5.09 -3.19
N GLY A 35 -11.06 5.45 -2.44
CA GLY A 35 -11.16 6.21 -1.20
C GLY A 35 -11.13 7.72 -1.35
N GLU A 36 -11.16 8.26 -2.58
CA GLU A 36 -11.19 9.72 -2.81
C GLU A 36 -12.36 10.38 -2.05
N GLY A 37 -12.03 11.33 -1.17
CA GLY A 37 -13.00 12.07 -0.36
C GLY A 37 -13.66 11.30 0.78
N VAL A 38 -13.35 10.02 1.01
CA VAL A 38 -13.95 9.20 2.07
C VAL A 38 -13.63 9.76 3.46
N ASP A 39 -12.41 10.23 3.70
CA ASP A 39 -12.01 10.82 4.99
C ASP A 39 -12.92 12.00 5.39
N ARG A 40 -13.39 12.79 4.42
CA ARG A 40 -14.25 13.95 4.61
C ARG A 40 -15.74 13.61 4.63
N THR A 41 -16.18 12.66 3.79
CA THR A 41 -17.61 12.41 3.53
C THR A 41 -18.15 11.15 4.21
N GLY A 42 -17.28 10.21 4.60
CA GLY A 42 -17.65 8.88 5.08
C GLY A 42 -18.36 8.02 4.02
N ARG A 43 -18.15 8.33 2.71
CA ARG A 43 -18.84 7.63 1.61
C ARG A 43 -17.93 7.46 0.40
N LEU A 44 -18.08 6.32 -0.28
CA LEU A 44 -17.48 6.08 -1.59
C LEU A 44 -18.25 6.88 -2.66
N GLU A 45 -17.51 7.62 -3.48
CA GLU A 45 -18.09 8.36 -4.60
C GLU A 45 -18.52 7.41 -5.73
N LYS A 46 -19.67 7.69 -6.36
CA LYS A 46 -20.18 6.85 -7.46
C LYS A 46 -19.18 6.74 -8.63
N ALA A 47 -18.47 7.83 -8.93
CA ALA A 47 -17.46 7.85 -9.97
C ALA A 47 -16.27 6.93 -9.62
N ALA A 48 -15.88 6.85 -8.35
CA ALA A 48 -14.81 5.97 -7.88
C ALA A 48 -15.21 4.49 -7.94
N ILE A 49 -16.46 4.16 -7.55
CA ILE A 49 -17.03 2.82 -7.72
C ILE A 49 -17.04 2.43 -9.21
N GLU A 50 -17.41 3.35 -10.11
CA GLU A 50 -17.44 3.08 -11.55
C GLU A 50 -16.04 2.89 -12.14
N ARG A 51 -15.03 3.69 -11.74
CA ARG A 51 -13.63 3.47 -12.13
C ARG A 51 -13.15 2.07 -11.70
N THR A 52 -13.48 1.70 -10.47
CA THR A 52 -13.16 0.36 -9.92
C THR A 52 -13.86 -0.74 -10.70
N ARG A 53 -15.13 -0.54 -11.09
CA ARG A 53 -15.87 -1.49 -11.92
C ARG A 53 -15.19 -1.71 -13.28
N GLN A 54 -14.71 -0.66 -13.93
CA GLN A 54 -14.03 -0.77 -15.23
C GLN A 54 -12.73 -1.59 -15.12
N ALA A 55 -11.89 -1.30 -14.12
CA ALA A 55 -10.68 -2.09 -13.85
C ALA A 55 -11.01 -3.56 -13.58
N LEU A 56 -12.02 -3.79 -12.75
CA LEU A 56 -12.44 -5.12 -12.34
C LEU A 56 -12.99 -5.97 -13.50
N LEU A 57 -13.65 -5.35 -14.50
CA LEU A 57 -14.07 -6.03 -15.73
C LEU A 57 -12.87 -6.58 -16.51
N GLY A 58 -11.77 -5.82 -16.59
CA GLY A 58 -10.54 -6.29 -17.21
C GLY A 58 -9.95 -7.49 -16.48
N TYR A 59 -9.91 -7.44 -15.15
CA TYR A 59 -9.43 -8.55 -14.31
C TYR A 59 -10.32 -9.78 -14.43
N ALA A 60 -11.65 -9.61 -14.43
CA ALA A 60 -12.59 -10.71 -14.60
C ALA A 60 -12.41 -11.43 -15.96
N ALA A 61 -12.16 -10.66 -17.03
CA ALA A 61 -11.90 -11.22 -18.36
C ALA A 61 -10.60 -12.05 -18.37
N GLU A 62 -9.50 -11.54 -17.79
CA GLU A 62 -8.20 -12.25 -17.70
C GLU A 62 -8.33 -13.53 -16.85
N ILE A 63 -9.03 -13.47 -15.71
CA ILE A 63 -9.32 -14.62 -14.85
C ILE A 63 -10.11 -15.70 -15.62
N ALA A 64 -11.14 -15.28 -16.37
CA ALA A 64 -11.98 -16.19 -17.14
C ALA A 64 -11.21 -16.83 -18.31
N GLU A 65 -10.39 -16.06 -19.03
CA GLU A 65 -9.55 -16.56 -20.14
C GLU A 65 -8.58 -17.63 -19.66
N LEU A 66 -8.00 -17.46 -18.48
CA LEU A 66 -7.09 -18.42 -17.86
C LEU A 66 -7.79 -19.58 -17.15
N GLY A 67 -9.13 -19.60 -17.12
CA GLY A 67 -9.96 -20.65 -16.53
C GLY A 67 -9.81 -20.78 -15.01
N ILE A 68 -9.50 -19.68 -14.31
CA ILE A 68 -9.24 -19.67 -12.86
C ILE A 68 -10.57 -19.68 -12.12
N ARG A 69 -10.72 -20.61 -11.17
CA ARG A 69 -11.92 -20.76 -10.34
C ARG A 69 -11.74 -20.34 -8.88
N ARG A 70 -10.48 -20.28 -8.43
CA ARG A 70 -10.13 -19.90 -7.06
C ARG A 70 -9.76 -18.43 -7.05
N VAL A 71 -10.74 -17.59 -6.70
CA VAL A 71 -10.61 -16.13 -6.66
C VAL A 71 -10.92 -15.65 -5.25
N ARG A 72 -10.06 -14.83 -4.68
CA ARG A 72 -10.31 -14.09 -3.45
C ARG A 72 -10.10 -12.62 -3.70
N MET A 73 -11.07 -11.81 -3.32
CA MET A 73 -10.98 -10.36 -3.38
C MET A 73 -11.13 -9.80 -1.98
N VAL A 74 -10.15 -9.04 -1.53
CA VAL A 74 -10.21 -8.25 -0.31
C VAL A 74 -10.38 -6.77 -0.63
N ALA A 75 -10.99 -6.05 0.30
CA ALA A 75 -11.11 -4.60 0.26
C ALA A 75 -10.75 -4.03 1.65
N THR A 76 -10.03 -2.92 1.66
CA THR A 76 -9.38 -2.43 2.88
C THR A 76 -9.97 -1.10 3.36
N SER A 77 -9.18 -0.17 3.87
CA SER A 77 -9.63 0.99 4.64
C SER A 77 -10.74 1.81 3.99
N ALA A 78 -10.67 2.13 2.69
CA ALA A 78 -11.70 2.93 2.03
C ALA A 78 -13.10 2.29 2.11
N SER A 79 -13.18 0.97 1.88
CA SER A 79 -14.44 0.21 1.96
C SER A 79 -14.88 -0.02 3.41
N ARG A 80 -13.93 -0.12 4.34
CA ARG A 80 -14.18 -0.28 5.78
C ARG A 80 -14.77 1.00 6.38
N ASP A 81 -14.27 2.17 5.96
CA ASP A 81 -14.65 3.47 6.49
C ASP A 81 -15.96 4.03 5.88
N ALA A 82 -16.41 3.45 4.76
CA ALA A 82 -17.54 4.00 4.01
C ALA A 82 -18.89 3.45 4.45
N SER A 83 -19.83 4.33 4.72
CA SER A 83 -21.23 3.99 5.08
C SER A 83 -22.03 3.34 3.94
N ASN A 84 -21.57 3.46 2.68
CA ASN A 84 -22.20 2.86 1.51
C ASN A 84 -21.34 1.73 0.89
N ALA A 85 -20.58 1.01 1.69
CA ALA A 85 -19.77 -0.13 1.23
C ALA A 85 -20.61 -1.21 0.52
N ASP A 86 -21.92 -1.32 0.82
CA ASP A 86 -22.83 -2.27 0.16
C ASP A 86 -23.02 -1.99 -1.34
N ASP A 87 -22.96 -0.72 -1.77
CA ASP A 87 -22.99 -0.36 -3.19
C ASP A 87 -21.77 -0.94 -3.92
N PHE A 88 -20.60 -0.85 -3.29
CA PHE A 88 -19.36 -1.44 -3.81
C PHE A 88 -19.44 -2.97 -3.82
N ARG A 89 -19.89 -3.62 -2.74
CA ARG A 89 -20.05 -5.08 -2.67
C ARG A 89 -20.99 -5.61 -3.76
N ALA A 90 -22.12 -4.94 -3.97
CA ALA A 90 -23.08 -5.29 -5.01
C ALA A 90 -22.46 -5.20 -6.41
N MET A 91 -21.67 -4.15 -6.66
CA MET A 91 -20.92 -3.98 -7.91
C MET A 91 -19.94 -5.13 -8.13
N VAL A 92 -19.11 -5.47 -7.13
CA VAL A 92 -18.12 -6.56 -7.24
C VAL A 92 -18.81 -7.90 -7.53
N ARG A 93 -19.86 -8.24 -6.79
CA ARG A 93 -20.65 -9.46 -7.05
C ARG A 93 -21.16 -9.54 -8.48
N SER A 94 -21.62 -8.41 -9.02
CA SER A 94 -22.14 -8.37 -10.40
C SER A 94 -21.07 -8.62 -11.47
N VAL A 95 -19.81 -8.29 -11.18
CA VAL A 95 -18.67 -8.41 -12.12
C VAL A 95 -17.94 -9.74 -11.95
N LEU A 96 -17.55 -10.09 -10.72
CA LEU A 96 -16.72 -11.27 -10.43
C LEU A 96 -17.52 -12.51 -10.05
N GLY A 97 -18.78 -12.37 -9.66
CA GLY A 97 -19.58 -13.48 -9.13
C GLY A 97 -19.15 -13.98 -7.74
N VAL A 98 -18.21 -13.28 -7.08
CA VAL A 98 -17.75 -13.57 -5.71
C VAL A 98 -18.05 -12.39 -4.79
N GLU A 99 -18.18 -12.67 -3.49
CA GLU A 99 -18.33 -11.63 -2.47
C GLU A 99 -16.96 -11.04 -2.13
N PRO A 100 -16.77 -9.71 -2.20
CA PRO A 100 -15.55 -9.10 -1.71
C PRO A 100 -15.53 -9.12 -0.17
N GLU A 101 -14.41 -9.47 0.40
CA GLU A 101 -14.20 -9.46 1.84
C GLU A 101 -13.67 -8.07 2.27
N VAL A 102 -14.47 -7.33 3.04
CA VAL A 102 -13.98 -6.10 3.69
C VAL A 102 -13.28 -6.53 4.97
N ILE A 103 -11.96 -6.57 4.93
CA ILE A 103 -11.15 -7.11 6.01
C ILE A 103 -10.84 -6.07 7.09
N SER A 104 -10.57 -6.54 8.30
CA SER A 104 -10.07 -5.70 9.41
C SER A 104 -8.63 -5.27 9.17
N GLY A 105 -8.18 -4.23 9.90
CA GLY A 105 -6.77 -3.82 9.87
C GLY A 105 -5.82 -4.91 10.34
N ASP A 106 -6.24 -5.74 11.30
CA ASP A 106 -5.44 -6.86 11.80
C ASP A 106 -5.27 -7.98 10.74
N GLU A 107 -6.33 -8.27 9.98
CA GLU A 107 -6.26 -9.24 8.87
C GLU A 107 -5.44 -8.68 7.71
N GLU A 108 -5.60 -7.41 7.37
CA GLU A 108 -4.78 -6.69 6.40
C GLU A 108 -3.30 -6.78 6.76
N ALA A 109 -2.97 -6.47 8.03
CA ALA A 109 -1.62 -6.57 8.58
C ALA A 109 -1.05 -8.00 8.48
N ALA A 110 -1.83 -9.01 8.85
CA ALA A 110 -1.38 -10.40 8.78
C ALA A 110 -1.09 -10.86 7.34
N LEU A 111 -1.95 -10.50 6.39
CA LEU A 111 -1.75 -10.83 4.97
C LEU A 111 -0.52 -10.10 4.40
N SER A 112 -0.38 -8.80 4.70
CA SER A 112 0.79 -8.00 4.27
C SER A 112 2.09 -8.54 4.84
N PHE A 113 2.10 -8.92 6.13
CA PHE A 113 3.28 -9.50 6.77
C PHE A 113 3.71 -10.81 6.10
N HIS A 114 2.79 -11.76 5.94
CA HIS A 114 3.10 -13.06 5.34
C HIS A 114 3.55 -12.94 3.88
N GLY A 115 3.02 -11.97 3.14
CA GLY A 115 3.51 -11.68 1.79
C GLY A 115 4.92 -11.13 1.78
N ALA A 116 5.19 -10.16 2.67
CA ALA A 116 6.43 -9.38 2.67
C ALA A 116 7.66 -10.09 3.19
N VAL A 117 7.51 -10.93 4.24
CA VAL A 117 8.68 -11.55 4.91
C VAL A 117 9.29 -12.70 4.14
N GLN A 118 8.63 -13.15 3.06
CA GLN A 118 9.18 -14.20 2.21
C GLN A 118 10.48 -13.74 1.53
N GLY A 119 11.49 -14.58 1.62
CA GLY A 119 12.81 -14.29 1.02
C GLY A 119 13.64 -13.26 1.77
N ILE A 120 13.14 -12.65 2.85
CA ILE A 120 13.95 -11.80 3.72
C ILE A 120 14.68 -12.71 4.73
N PRO A 121 16.02 -12.81 4.62
CA PRO A 121 16.78 -13.73 5.47
C PRO A 121 16.81 -13.25 6.93
N GLY A 122 17.10 -14.20 7.83
CA GLY A 122 17.32 -13.95 9.26
C GLY A 122 16.10 -14.24 10.13
N ASP A 123 16.38 -14.77 11.33
CA ASP A 123 15.39 -15.08 12.37
C ASP A 123 15.20 -13.91 13.34
N GLU A 124 15.60 -12.72 12.94
CA GLU A 124 15.50 -11.51 13.73
C GLU A 124 14.12 -10.90 13.63
N GLN A 125 13.72 -10.15 14.66
CA GLN A 125 12.45 -9.43 14.65
C GLN A 125 12.47 -8.33 13.59
N LYS A 126 11.43 -8.32 12.76
CA LYS A 126 11.21 -7.34 11.71
C LYS A 126 10.08 -6.39 12.11
N LEU A 127 10.22 -5.12 11.74
CA LEU A 127 9.12 -4.16 11.67
C LEU A 127 8.69 -4.06 10.21
N VAL A 128 7.53 -4.57 9.88
CA VAL A 128 6.92 -4.40 8.56
C VAL A 128 5.96 -3.24 8.62
N VAL A 129 6.04 -2.32 7.65
CA VAL A 129 5.14 -1.18 7.51
C VAL A 129 4.54 -1.17 6.11
N ASP A 130 3.21 -1.21 6.05
CA ASP A 130 2.44 -1.13 4.80
C ASP A 130 1.82 0.28 4.69
N ILE A 131 2.40 1.15 3.86
CA ILE A 131 1.95 2.53 3.69
C ILE A 131 0.92 2.61 2.58
N GLY A 132 -0.33 2.37 2.93
CA GLY A 132 -1.47 2.41 2.03
C GLY A 132 -1.95 3.82 1.70
N GLY A 133 -3.11 3.89 1.02
CA GLY A 133 -3.74 5.18 0.69
C GLY A 133 -4.47 5.81 1.87
N GLY A 134 -5.20 5.02 2.68
CA GLY A 134 -6.02 5.48 3.80
C GLY A 134 -5.42 5.18 5.17
N SER A 135 -4.73 4.05 5.31
CA SER A 135 -4.12 3.59 6.57
C SER A 135 -2.66 3.23 6.37
N THR A 136 -1.99 2.97 7.48
CA THR A 136 -0.66 2.36 7.53
C THR A 136 -0.67 1.29 8.63
N GLU A 137 -0.29 0.08 8.26
CA GLU A 137 -0.17 -1.06 9.16
C GLU A 137 1.28 -1.13 9.68
N PHE A 138 1.41 -1.32 10.99
CA PHE A 138 2.67 -1.59 11.68
C PHE A 138 2.60 -3.00 12.23
N ILE A 139 3.52 -3.85 11.80
CA ILE A 139 3.51 -5.27 12.15
C ILE A 139 4.90 -5.68 12.61
N THR A 140 4.98 -6.35 13.76
CA THR A 140 6.23 -6.95 14.22
C THR A 140 6.12 -8.46 14.28
N GLY A 141 7.21 -9.12 13.96
CA GLY A 141 7.28 -10.59 13.97
C GLY A 141 8.61 -11.10 13.42
N VAL A 142 8.77 -12.41 13.44
CA VAL A 142 9.90 -13.13 12.82
C VAL A 142 9.40 -13.84 11.55
N SER A 143 8.72 -14.96 11.70
CA SER A 143 8.02 -15.71 10.64
C SER A 143 6.50 -15.58 10.75
N GLU A 144 6.02 -15.24 11.93
CA GLU A 144 4.61 -15.05 12.26
C GLU A 144 4.43 -13.66 12.91
N VAL A 145 3.22 -13.13 12.81
CA VAL A 145 2.87 -11.86 13.45
C VAL A 145 2.91 -11.99 14.95
N ALA A 146 3.72 -11.17 15.62
CA ALA A 146 3.78 -11.08 17.07
C ALA A 146 2.85 -9.97 17.60
N ALA A 147 2.82 -8.82 16.93
CA ALA A 147 1.93 -7.72 17.23
C ALA A 147 1.65 -6.91 15.96
N ALA A 148 0.45 -6.35 15.85
CA ALA A 148 0.07 -5.50 14.74
C ALA A 148 -0.86 -4.38 15.19
N ILE A 149 -0.85 -3.27 14.45
CA ILE A 149 -1.81 -2.17 14.57
C ILE A 149 -1.95 -1.46 13.23
N SER A 150 -3.17 -1.09 12.89
CA SER A 150 -3.47 -0.18 11.78
C SER A 150 -3.75 1.21 12.32
N VAL A 151 -3.20 2.24 11.68
CA VAL A 151 -3.43 3.65 12.03
C VAL A 151 -3.89 4.43 10.80
N ASP A 152 -4.76 5.42 11.01
CA ASP A 152 -5.42 6.20 9.95
C ASP A 152 -4.52 7.29 9.36
N ILE A 153 -3.33 6.90 8.91
CA ILE A 153 -2.40 7.69 8.12
C ILE A 153 -2.05 6.93 6.84
N GLY A 154 -2.41 7.47 5.69
CA GLY A 154 -2.09 6.93 4.38
C GLY A 154 -1.83 8.07 3.41
N CYS A 155 -1.20 7.81 2.28
CA CYS A 155 -0.75 8.85 1.37
C CYS A 155 -1.92 9.70 0.81
N VAL A 156 -3.07 9.11 0.52
CA VAL A 156 -4.27 9.84 0.07
C VAL A 156 -4.86 10.65 1.22
N ARG A 157 -5.10 10.02 2.36
CA ARG A 157 -5.70 10.64 3.55
C ARG A 157 -4.90 11.85 4.03
N MET A 158 -3.58 11.73 4.14
CA MET A 158 -2.71 12.83 4.59
C MET A 158 -2.62 13.95 3.56
N THR A 159 -2.65 13.63 2.27
CA THR A 159 -2.72 14.63 1.21
C THR A 159 -4.02 15.42 1.29
N GLU A 160 -5.17 14.74 1.31
CA GLU A 160 -6.49 15.39 1.37
C GLU A 160 -6.69 16.22 2.65
N ARG A 161 -6.11 15.79 3.76
CA ARG A 161 -6.26 16.46 5.05
C ARG A 161 -5.37 17.69 5.22
N HIS A 162 -4.17 17.66 4.65
CA HIS A 162 -3.13 18.66 4.98
C HIS A 162 -2.46 19.36 3.80
N LEU A 163 -2.36 18.72 2.62
CA LEU A 163 -1.55 19.25 1.50
C LEU A 163 -2.45 19.79 0.39
N HIS A 164 -2.88 21.05 0.51
CA HIS A 164 -3.88 21.66 -0.36
C HIS A 164 -3.28 22.54 -1.45
N THR A 165 -2.02 22.98 -1.30
CA THR A 165 -1.30 23.81 -2.29
C THR A 165 -0.32 22.96 -3.11
N ASP A 166 0.05 23.45 -4.30
CA ASP A 166 0.93 22.73 -5.22
C ASP A 166 2.08 23.65 -5.72
N PRO A 167 3.32 23.46 -5.22
CA PRO A 167 3.71 22.50 -4.19
C PRO A 167 3.18 22.88 -2.80
N PRO A 168 3.15 21.94 -1.84
CA PRO A 168 2.68 22.20 -0.49
C PRO A 168 3.55 23.22 0.23
N THR A 169 2.92 24.10 1.01
CA THR A 169 3.62 25.08 1.84
C THR A 169 4.33 24.41 3.04
N ALA A 170 5.35 25.06 3.57
CA ALA A 170 6.02 24.60 4.79
C ALA A 170 5.05 24.43 5.98
N GLY A 171 4.01 25.27 6.08
CA GLY A 171 2.98 25.16 7.11
C GLY A 171 2.11 23.90 6.96
N GLU A 172 1.74 23.54 5.75
CA GLU A 172 0.98 22.33 5.43
C GLU A 172 1.82 21.07 5.70
N ILE A 173 3.08 21.07 5.27
CA ILE A 173 4.03 19.97 5.54
C ILE A 173 4.18 19.78 7.05
N ALA A 174 4.40 20.84 7.80
CA ALA A 174 4.54 20.75 9.26
C ALA A 174 3.26 20.28 9.96
N ALA A 175 2.07 20.62 9.42
CA ALA A 175 0.81 20.12 9.94
C ALA A 175 0.65 18.61 9.69
N ALA A 176 0.95 18.14 8.47
CA ALA A 176 0.96 16.73 8.12
C ALA A 176 1.95 15.94 9.00
N GLU A 177 3.17 16.45 9.16
CA GLU A 177 4.21 15.79 9.94
C GLU A 177 3.84 15.64 11.43
N ARG A 178 3.15 16.63 12.02
CA ARG A 178 2.62 16.50 13.40
C ARG A 178 1.58 15.40 13.53
N ASP A 179 0.64 15.33 12.61
CA ASP A 179 -0.43 14.30 12.63
C ASP A 179 0.18 12.90 12.42
N ILE A 180 1.07 12.77 11.43
CA ILE A 180 1.80 11.52 11.16
C ILE A 180 2.61 11.10 12.38
N THR A 181 3.38 12.01 12.99
CA THR A 181 4.21 11.71 14.17
C THR A 181 3.37 11.19 15.33
N ALA A 182 2.24 11.85 15.61
CA ALA A 182 1.34 11.41 16.67
C ALA A 182 0.77 10.00 16.42
N ALA A 183 0.45 9.68 15.17
CA ALA A 183 -0.04 8.35 14.80
C ALA A 183 1.07 7.29 14.87
N VAL A 184 2.27 7.59 14.37
CA VAL A 184 3.43 6.69 14.43
C VAL A 184 3.83 6.41 15.88
N ASP A 185 3.82 7.42 16.76
CA ASP A 185 4.14 7.23 18.19
C ASP A 185 3.12 6.31 18.87
N ARG A 186 1.82 6.44 18.55
CA ARG A 186 0.78 5.50 19.03
C ARG A 186 1.03 4.08 18.53
N ALA A 187 1.40 3.94 17.25
CA ALA A 187 1.66 2.63 16.66
C ALA A 187 2.87 1.97 17.33
N LEU A 188 3.99 2.70 17.48
CA LEU A 188 5.21 2.18 18.12
C LEU A 188 5.06 1.93 19.63
N ALA A 189 4.06 2.53 20.27
CA ALA A 189 3.70 2.18 21.65
C ALA A 189 2.90 0.85 21.73
N ALA A 190 2.18 0.49 20.68
CA ALA A 190 1.38 -0.74 20.62
C ALA A 190 2.18 -1.95 20.11
N VAL A 191 3.18 -1.72 19.25
CA VAL A 191 4.04 -2.78 18.70
C VAL A 191 5.51 -2.50 19.05
N PRO A 192 6.33 -3.52 19.40
CA PRO A 192 7.74 -3.34 19.78
C PRO A 192 8.63 -3.07 18.55
N GLY A 193 8.29 -2.05 17.75
CA GLY A 193 8.94 -1.76 16.47
C GLY A 193 10.37 -1.22 16.59
N ARG A 194 10.73 -0.57 17.72
CA ARG A 194 12.08 -0.08 17.97
C ARG A 194 13.08 -1.18 18.28
N GLU A 195 12.60 -2.35 18.68
CA GLU A 195 13.43 -3.53 18.97
C GLU A 195 13.73 -4.32 17.68
N ALA A 196 13.05 -4.01 16.58
CA ALA A 196 13.26 -4.67 15.31
C ALA A 196 14.60 -4.25 14.70
N THR A 197 15.34 -5.24 14.20
CA THR A 197 16.65 -5.02 13.54
C THR A 197 16.51 -4.69 12.06
N THR A 198 15.34 -4.95 11.49
CA THR A 198 15.07 -4.70 10.08
C THR A 198 13.69 -4.05 9.91
N LEU A 199 13.68 -2.87 9.30
CA LEU A 199 12.46 -2.23 8.80
C LEU A 199 12.21 -2.69 7.38
N VAL A 200 11.03 -3.25 7.13
CA VAL A 200 10.56 -3.63 5.79
C VAL A 200 9.40 -2.72 5.41
N GLY A 201 9.52 -2.04 4.29
CA GLY A 201 8.47 -1.14 3.79
C GLY A 201 7.77 -1.72 2.58
N LEU A 202 6.45 -1.60 2.55
CA LEU A 202 5.57 -2.13 1.52
C LEU A 202 4.79 -1.04 0.81
N ALA A 203 4.12 -1.45 -0.23
CA ALA A 203 3.21 -0.69 -1.06
C ALA A 203 3.88 0.43 -1.88
N GLY A 204 3.07 1.04 -2.72
CA GLY A 204 3.57 1.89 -3.79
C GLY A 204 4.22 3.19 -3.34
N SER A 205 3.98 3.67 -2.12
CA SER A 205 4.71 4.82 -1.59
C SER A 205 6.18 4.46 -1.34
N VAL A 206 6.42 3.32 -0.70
CA VAL A 206 7.78 2.85 -0.39
C VAL A 206 8.54 2.48 -1.66
N THR A 207 7.93 1.68 -2.55
CA THR A 207 8.61 1.21 -3.75
C THR A 207 8.91 2.34 -4.73
N THR A 208 8.06 3.39 -4.80
CA THR A 208 8.36 4.59 -5.60
C THR A 208 9.51 5.40 -4.99
N VAL A 209 9.54 5.58 -3.66
CA VAL A 209 10.66 6.25 -2.97
C VAL A 209 11.95 5.48 -3.18
N ALA A 210 11.92 4.15 -3.10
CA ALA A 210 13.07 3.28 -3.36
C ALA A 210 13.58 3.42 -4.80
N ALA A 211 12.68 3.41 -5.80
CA ALA A 211 13.05 3.59 -7.20
C ALA A 211 13.73 4.96 -7.45
N LEU A 212 13.22 6.04 -6.84
CA LEU A 212 13.82 7.37 -6.91
C LEU A 212 15.16 7.45 -6.18
N ALA A 213 15.30 6.79 -5.04
CA ALA A 213 16.54 6.73 -4.28
C ALA A 213 17.65 6.00 -5.05
N LEU A 214 17.28 4.92 -5.72
CA LEU A 214 18.18 4.13 -6.61
C LEU A 214 18.51 4.86 -7.91
N GLY A 215 17.83 5.96 -8.25
CA GLY A 215 18.05 6.72 -9.48
C GLY A 215 17.66 5.95 -10.75
N LEU A 216 16.61 5.13 -10.70
CA LEU A 216 16.17 4.35 -11.85
C LEU A 216 15.55 5.22 -12.94
N ASP A 217 15.85 4.93 -14.20
CA ASP A 217 15.27 5.59 -15.37
C ASP A 217 13.87 5.04 -15.72
N GLU A 218 13.56 3.82 -15.27
CA GLU A 218 12.25 3.19 -15.38
C GLU A 218 11.97 2.34 -14.12
N TYR A 219 10.69 2.09 -13.86
CA TYR A 219 10.30 1.28 -12.70
C TYR A 219 10.64 -0.18 -12.93
N ASP A 220 11.60 -0.70 -12.16
CA ASP A 220 12.04 -2.11 -12.21
C ASP A 220 11.87 -2.77 -10.85
N ALA A 221 10.81 -3.59 -10.74
CA ALA A 221 10.48 -4.31 -9.52
C ALA A 221 11.61 -5.24 -9.05
N SER A 222 12.41 -5.78 -9.96
CA SER A 222 13.52 -6.69 -9.62
C SER A 222 14.70 -5.97 -8.97
N LEU A 223 14.92 -4.70 -9.29
CA LEU A 223 15.93 -3.85 -8.65
C LEU A 223 15.43 -3.23 -7.34
N ILE A 224 14.10 -3.02 -7.22
CA ILE A 224 13.47 -2.43 -6.05
C ILE A 224 13.29 -3.47 -4.94
N HIS A 225 12.87 -4.69 -5.30
CA HIS A 225 12.59 -5.74 -4.33
C HIS A 225 13.84 -6.13 -3.53
N HIS A 226 13.74 -5.99 -2.21
CA HIS A 226 14.80 -6.16 -1.23
C HIS A 226 15.96 -5.12 -1.31
N ALA A 227 15.80 -4.04 -2.06
CA ALA A 227 16.76 -2.94 -2.01
C ALA A 227 16.75 -2.30 -0.61
N ARG A 228 17.95 -2.01 -0.11
CA ARG A 228 18.16 -1.29 1.16
C ARG A 228 18.36 0.18 0.86
N ILE A 229 17.46 1.01 1.35
CA ILE A 229 17.49 2.46 1.16
C ILE A 229 17.81 3.11 2.50
N SER A 230 18.82 3.96 2.54
CA SER A 230 19.23 4.66 3.76
C SER A 230 18.22 5.76 4.14
N TYR A 231 18.22 6.12 5.43
CA TYR A 231 17.43 7.25 5.91
C TYR A 231 17.74 8.54 5.15
N ASP A 232 19.02 8.81 4.87
CA ASP A 232 19.45 10.02 4.17
C ASP A 232 18.89 10.08 2.75
N GLU A 233 18.84 8.93 2.04
CA GLU A 233 18.22 8.84 0.70
C GLU A 233 16.71 9.06 0.78
N VAL A 234 16.02 8.44 1.73
CA VAL A 234 14.58 8.66 1.96
C VAL A 234 14.31 10.13 2.30
N ALA A 235 15.12 10.75 3.17
CA ALA A 235 14.97 12.16 3.54
C ALA A 235 15.19 13.09 2.35
N ARG A 236 16.22 12.83 1.51
CA ARG A 236 16.49 13.57 0.28
C ARG A 236 15.31 13.47 -0.69
N VAL A 237 14.87 12.25 -0.99
CA VAL A 237 13.74 12.02 -1.92
C VAL A 237 12.46 12.68 -1.38
N THR A 238 12.19 12.57 -0.09
CA THR A 238 11.03 13.23 0.55
C THR A 238 11.07 14.74 0.36
N GLY A 239 12.23 15.38 0.61
CA GLY A 239 12.40 16.81 0.40
C GLY A 239 12.22 17.23 -1.06
N GLU A 240 12.75 16.43 -1.98
CA GLU A 240 12.57 16.66 -3.41
C GLU A 240 11.10 16.57 -3.83
N LEU A 241 10.39 15.52 -3.43
CA LEU A 241 8.97 15.32 -3.76
C LEU A 241 8.07 16.43 -3.20
N LEU A 242 8.33 16.88 -1.97
CA LEU A 242 7.55 17.94 -1.34
C LEU A 242 7.84 19.34 -1.91
N SER A 243 9.00 19.56 -2.52
CA SER A 243 9.35 20.83 -3.17
C SER A 243 8.83 20.97 -4.61
N LYS A 244 8.39 19.88 -5.24
CA LYS A 244 7.91 19.84 -6.62
C LYS A 244 6.39 19.96 -6.70
N THR A 245 5.91 20.58 -7.77
CA THR A 245 4.50 20.52 -8.18
C THR A 245 4.10 19.11 -8.61
N VAL A 246 2.80 18.82 -8.67
CA VAL A 246 2.26 17.55 -9.20
C VAL A 246 2.75 17.31 -10.64
N ALA A 247 2.78 18.36 -11.46
CA ALA A 247 3.28 18.26 -12.84
C ALA A 247 4.75 17.86 -12.91
N GLU A 248 5.61 18.46 -12.07
CA GLU A 248 7.02 18.10 -11.98
C GLU A 248 7.25 16.70 -11.42
N ARG A 249 6.45 16.28 -10.43
CA ARG A 249 6.48 14.90 -9.91
C ARG A 249 6.05 13.88 -10.97
N THR A 250 5.01 14.20 -11.77
CA THR A 250 4.55 13.34 -12.87
C THR A 250 5.62 13.13 -13.94
N ALA A 251 6.51 14.12 -14.13
CA ALA A 251 7.60 14.03 -15.11
C ALA A 251 8.80 13.19 -14.62
N LEU A 252 8.82 12.74 -13.37
CA LEU A 252 9.88 11.86 -12.88
C LEU A 252 9.79 10.47 -13.55
N PRO A 253 10.92 9.87 -13.98
CA PRO A 253 10.93 8.66 -14.83
C PRO A 253 10.13 7.48 -14.26
N VAL A 254 10.23 7.26 -12.94
CA VAL A 254 9.59 6.11 -12.26
C VAL A 254 8.19 6.43 -11.71
N MET A 255 7.70 7.65 -11.92
CA MET A 255 6.46 8.12 -11.31
C MET A 255 5.23 7.65 -12.10
N HIS A 256 4.40 6.85 -11.44
CA HIS A 256 3.08 6.58 -11.99
C HIS A 256 2.20 7.84 -11.89
N PRO A 257 1.59 8.32 -13.01
CA PRO A 257 0.82 9.59 -13.01
C PRO A 257 -0.26 9.66 -11.94
N GLY A 258 -0.97 8.56 -11.69
CA GLY A 258 -2.02 8.47 -10.66
C GLY A 258 -1.51 8.44 -9.20
N ARG A 259 -0.19 8.58 -8.99
CA ARG A 259 0.43 8.63 -7.67
C ARG A 259 1.12 9.97 -7.39
N ALA A 260 1.37 10.76 -8.42
CA ALA A 260 2.15 11.98 -8.33
C ALA A 260 1.60 13.02 -7.33
N ASP A 261 0.29 13.08 -7.15
CA ASP A 261 -0.36 13.99 -6.21
C ASP A 261 -0.24 13.55 -4.74
N VAL A 262 -0.16 12.25 -4.47
CA VAL A 262 -0.18 11.71 -3.10
C VAL A 262 1.19 11.23 -2.60
N ILE A 263 2.19 11.09 -3.48
CA ILE A 263 3.49 10.50 -3.14
C ILE A 263 4.26 11.33 -2.10
N GLY A 264 4.10 12.67 -2.09
CA GLY A 264 4.75 13.53 -1.11
C GLY A 264 4.35 13.18 0.33
N ALA A 265 3.06 12.93 0.57
CA ALA A 265 2.59 12.47 1.87
C ALA A 265 3.09 11.05 2.18
N GLY A 266 3.09 10.13 1.21
CA GLY A 266 3.62 8.77 1.40
C GLY A 266 5.11 8.75 1.79
N ALA A 267 5.92 9.55 1.12
CA ALA A 267 7.34 9.72 1.46
C ALA A 267 7.54 10.35 2.86
N LEU A 268 6.71 11.33 3.22
CA LEU A 268 6.73 11.96 4.55
C LEU A 268 6.39 10.95 5.65
N ILE A 269 5.40 10.06 5.42
CA ILE A 269 5.06 8.98 6.34
C ILE A 269 6.27 8.06 6.53
N LEU A 270 6.89 7.58 5.44
CA LEU A 270 8.05 6.69 5.51
C LEU A 270 9.21 7.32 6.28
N ARG A 271 9.58 8.56 5.95
CA ARG A 271 10.65 9.30 6.66
C ARG A 271 10.36 9.42 8.16
N THR A 272 9.10 9.75 8.51
CA THR A 272 8.71 9.90 9.91
C THR A 272 8.77 8.56 10.66
N ILE A 273 8.33 7.47 10.02
CA ILE A 273 8.45 6.11 10.60
C ILE A 273 9.91 5.78 10.88
N MET A 274 10.81 5.96 9.90
CA MET A 274 12.24 5.69 10.08
C MET A 274 12.84 6.50 11.23
N THR A 275 12.49 7.79 11.31
CA THR A 275 12.93 8.66 12.40
C THR A 275 12.45 8.17 13.77
N ARG A 276 11.15 7.85 13.89
CA ARG A 276 10.54 7.50 15.19
C ARG A 276 10.89 6.09 15.65
N ALA A 277 11.07 5.16 14.70
CA ALA A 277 11.51 3.79 14.96
C ALA A 277 13.05 3.66 15.06
N GLU A 278 13.80 4.77 14.90
CA GLU A 278 15.27 4.80 14.98
C GLU A 278 15.93 3.82 13.97
N GLN A 279 15.41 3.79 12.74
CA GLN A 279 15.88 2.89 11.68
C GLN A 279 16.72 3.64 10.65
N ASP A 280 17.97 3.21 10.44
CA ASP A 280 18.90 3.82 9.46
C ASP A 280 18.59 3.43 8.03
N HIS A 281 17.90 2.30 7.83
CA HIS A 281 17.58 1.75 6.51
C HIS A 281 16.18 1.17 6.50
N VAL A 282 15.56 1.20 5.32
CA VAL A 282 14.35 0.43 4.99
C VAL A 282 14.67 -0.56 3.87
N VAL A 283 14.18 -1.78 3.99
CA VAL A 283 14.18 -2.79 2.92
C VAL A 283 12.85 -2.65 2.17
N ALA A 284 12.89 -2.29 0.89
CA ALA A 284 11.69 -2.18 0.07
C ALA A 284 11.22 -3.56 -0.39
N SER A 285 9.92 -3.84 -0.28
CA SER A 285 9.36 -5.09 -0.80
C SER A 285 8.28 -4.82 -1.84
N GLU A 286 8.37 -5.54 -2.96
CA GLU A 286 7.32 -5.63 -3.99
C GLU A 286 6.27 -6.71 -3.66
N HIS A 287 6.60 -7.59 -2.71
CA HIS A 287 5.67 -8.55 -2.17
C HIS A 287 4.92 -7.94 -0.98
N ASP A 288 3.61 -8.13 -0.97
CA ASP A 288 2.71 -7.49 0.00
C ASP A 288 1.43 -8.33 0.25
N ILE A 289 0.32 -7.65 0.56
CA ILE A 289 -0.98 -8.28 0.82
C ILE A 289 -1.45 -9.21 -0.32
N LEU A 290 -1.17 -8.88 -1.59
CA LEU A 290 -1.54 -9.75 -2.72
C LEU A 290 -0.88 -11.13 -2.63
N ASP A 291 0.39 -11.14 -2.26
CA ASP A 291 1.16 -12.37 -2.09
C ASP A 291 0.61 -13.18 -0.92
N GLY A 292 0.28 -12.51 0.19
CA GLY A 292 -0.38 -13.14 1.34
C GLY A 292 -1.74 -13.76 1.00
N ILE A 293 -2.57 -13.08 0.20
CA ILE A 293 -3.87 -13.59 -0.28
C ILE A 293 -3.65 -14.83 -1.16
N ALA A 294 -2.74 -14.75 -2.14
CA ALA A 294 -2.45 -15.84 -3.08
C ALA A 294 -1.93 -17.10 -2.36
N MET A 295 -1.08 -16.91 -1.34
CA MET A 295 -0.58 -18.00 -0.50
C MET A 295 -1.69 -18.68 0.31
N GLY A 296 -2.57 -17.91 0.91
CA GLY A 296 -3.73 -18.42 1.64
C GLY A 296 -4.64 -19.26 0.73
N LEU A 297 -4.86 -18.79 -0.50
CA LEU A 297 -5.59 -19.55 -1.52
C LEU A 297 -4.88 -20.84 -1.95
N SER A 298 -3.58 -20.86 -2.04
CA SER A 298 -2.84 -22.04 -2.52
C SER A 298 -2.81 -23.19 -1.51
N ARG A 299 -2.95 -22.89 -0.21
CA ARG A 299 -2.92 -23.87 0.89
C ARG A 299 -4.28 -24.48 1.23
N SER A 300 -5.38 -23.82 0.84
CA SER A 300 -6.76 -24.29 1.02
C SER A 300 -7.27 -25.07 -0.22
#